data_a894d3239f4826586413b7b43c3a89d2
#
_entry.id   a894d3239f4826586413b7b43c3a89d2
#
_cell.length_a   1.000
_cell.length_b   1.000
_cell.length_c   1.000
_cell.angle_alpha   90.00
_cell.angle_beta   90.00
_cell.angle_gamma   90.00
#
_symmetry.space_group_name_H-M   'P 1'
#
loop_
_entity.id
_entity.type
_entity.pdbx_description
1 polymer ?
#
loop_
_entity_poly.entity_id
_entity_poly.type
_entity_poly.pdbx_seq_one_letter_code
_entity_poly.pdbx_strand_id
1 'polypeptide(L)'
;MVTSRRYLIASSLARLIRKERGGNRVTEGHFPNQADRSSFVVVEGDKGSLVLLHAGPNGPIEERTEVPRAHAEALLDVTPGKLDYLLTHLTVGTRDIQIVRFVTPGPLDLISVPFESDEEARDFRPLSWFGSDVTTEVAYQNRSIALEGAPQAPDVPMSNAALNSLLDTLENRYSAPRGYTPHAPAQAAAPTRNAPAAPAQAGERTAQPQRGVLSRPAAPVDADLGDDDAGDDNDLNLNIEDNVIRELARSLRPQRR
;
A
#
# COMPACT_ATOMS: atom_id res chain seq x y z
N MET A 1 4.30 -18.12 4.30
CA MET A 1 5.40 -17.19 4.03
C MET A 1 4.95 -16.26 2.92
N VAL A 2 4.97 -14.97 3.11
CA VAL A 2 4.57 -14.02 2.04
C VAL A 2 5.78 -13.83 1.13
N THR A 3 5.69 -14.34 -0.08
CA THR A 3 6.68 -14.10 -1.13
C THR A 3 6.33 -12.82 -1.86
N SER A 4 7.28 -11.96 -2.13
CA SER A 4 7.04 -10.74 -2.90
C SER A 4 7.95 -10.65 -4.11
N ARG A 5 7.44 -10.11 -5.23
CA ARG A 5 8.24 -9.74 -6.39
C ARG A 5 8.38 -8.23 -6.48
N ARG A 6 9.54 -7.79 -6.90
CA ARG A 6 9.86 -6.36 -7.02
C ARG A 6 10.19 -5.99 -8.46
N TYR A 7 9.69 -4.85 -8.88
CA TYR A 7 9.90 -4.32 -10.23
C TYR A 7 10.25 -2.84 -10.16
N LEU A 8 11.01 -2.38 -11.11
CA LEU A 8 11.19 -0.96 -11.34
C LEU A 8 9.90 -0.35 -11.90
N ILE A 9 9.76 0.96 -11.74
CA ILE A 9 8.65 1.73 -12.34
C ILE A 9 9.18 3.09 -12.79
N ALA A 10 8.66 3.59 -13.91
CA ALA A 10 8.93 4.97 -14.32
C ALA A 10 8.43 5.96 -13.26
N SER A 11 9.29 6.87 -12.81
CA SER A 11 8.96 7.83 -11.75
C SER A 11 7.75 8.71 -12.07
N SER A 12 7.49 8.98 -13.34
CA SER A 12 6.30 9.68 -13.82
C SER A 12 5.01 8.89 -13.53
N LEU A 13 5.02 7.56 -13.77
CA LEU A 13 3.88 6.68 -13.51
C LEU A 13 3.66 6.51 -12.01
N ALA A 14 4.72 6.30 -11.22
CA ALA A 14 4.64 6.23 -9.76
C ALA A 14 4.04 7.52 -9.17
N ARG A 15 4.41 8.69 -9.72
CA ARG A 15 3.84 9.98 -9.31
C ARG A 15 2.37 10.09 -9.65
N LEU A 16 1.95 9.62 -10.84
CA LEU A 16 0.56 9.62 -11.25
C LEU A 16 -0.29 8.74 -10.31
N ILE A 17 0.14 7.51 -10.06
CA ILE A 17 -0.54 6.59 -9.13
C ILE A 17 -0.74 7.23 -7.76
N ARG A 18 0.32 7.82 -7.21
CA ARG A 18 0.26 8.48 -5.91
C ARG A 18 -0.68 9.67 -5.90
N LYS A 19 -0.76 10.44 -6.98
CA LYS A 19 -1.69 11.56 -7.10
C LYS A 19 -3.14 11.10 -7.06
N GLU A 20 -3.44 9.97 -7.69
CA GLU A 20 -4.79 9.42 -7.78
C GLU A 20 -5.23 8.61 -6.55
N ARG A 21 -4.29 7.94 -5.89
CA ARG A 21 -4.58 7.00 -4.79
C ARG A 21 -4.11 7.46 -3.42
N GLY A 22 -3.31 8.52 -3.37
CA GLY A 22 -2.67 8.95 -2.13
C GLY A 22 -1.45 8.09 -1.78
N GLY A 23 -1.10 8.08 -0.51
CA GLY A 23 -0.01 7.25 0.00
C GLY A 23 0.28 7.60 1.46
N ASN A 24 0.73 6.59 2.21
CA ASN A 24 1.13 6.71 3.59
C ASN A 24 2.64 6.85 3.68
N ARG A 25 3.11 7.66 4.61
CA ARG A 25 4.53 7.74 4.92
C ARG A 25 4.90 6.62 5.87
N VAL A 26 5.96 5.90 5.53
CA VAL A 26 6.53 4.84 6.35
C VAL A 26 7.99 5.14 6.58
N THR A 27 8.44 4.96 7.81
CA THR A 27 9.86 5.08 8.19
C THR A 27 10.32 3.73 8.73
N GLU A 28 11.41 3.21 8.20
CA GLU A 28 12.05 1.99 8.68
C GLU A 28 13.46 2.28 9.18
N GLY A 29 13.86 1.58 10.23
CA GLY A 29 15.22 1.62 10.74
C GLY A 29 15.79 0.21 10.83
N HIS A 30 16.90 -0.05 10.15
CA HIS A 30 17.53 -1.37 10.09
C HIS A 30 18.73 -1.44 11.02
N PHE A 31 18.77 -2.47 11.85
CA PHE A 31 19.89 -2.76 12.73
C PHE A 31 20.97 -3.58 11.98
N PRO A 32 22.24 -3.54 12.43
CA PRO A 32 23.27 -4.40 11.89
C PRO A 32 22.91 -5.87 12.00
N ASN A 33 23.30 -6.70 11.02
CA ASN A 33 23.09 -8.13 11.08
C ASN A 33 23.84 -8.74 12.26
N GLN A 34 23.16 -9.64 12.93
CA GLN A 34 23.77 -10.68 13.76
C GLN A 34 23.73 -12.00 12.96
N ALA A 35 24.64 -12.94 13.25
CA ALA A 35 24.94 -14.09 12.38
C ALA A 35 23.71 -14.82 11.78
N ASP A 36 22.60 -14.93 12.55
CA ASP A 36 21.42 -15.71 12.15
C ASP A 36 20.12 -14.90 12.21
N ARG A 37 20.20 -13.60 12.46
CA ARG A 37 19.00 -12.76 12.60
C ARG A 37 19.23 -11.35 12.10
N SER A 38 18.18 -10.75 11.55
CA SER A 38 18.13 -9.34 11.25
C SER A 38 16.89 -8.73 11.89
N SER A 39 17.00 -7.48 12.30
CA SER A 39 15.88 -6.76 12.89
C SER A 39 15.75 -5.37 12.31
N PHE A 40 14.52 -4.88 12.29
CA PHE A 40 14.21 -3.53 11.90
C PHE A 40 12.97 -3.03 12.62
N VAL A 41 12.86 -1.73 12.74
CA VAL A 41 11.71 -1.05 13.33
C VAL A 41 10.97 -0.29 12.23
N VAL A 42 9.65 -0.29 12.29
CA VAL A 42 8.77 0.37 11.33
C VAL A 42 7.85 1.33 12.07
N VAL A 43 7.70 2.53 11.54
CA VAL A 43 6.68 3.50 11.97
C VAL A 43 5.82 3.86 10.76
N GLU A 44 4.52 3.62 10.89
CA GLU A 44 3.50 3.97 9.90
C GLU A 44 2.33 4.66 10.59
N GLY A 45 2.13 5.94 10.33
CA GLY A 45 1.12 6.73 11.03
C GLY A 45 1.36 6.74 12.54
N ASP A 46 0.39 6.26 13.31
CA ASP A 46 0.48 6.18 14.77
C ASP A 46 0.96 4.83 15.29
N LYS A 47 1.29 3.90 14.38
CA LYS A 47 1.70 2.54 14.73
C LYS A 47 3.21 2.40 14.65
N GLY A 48 3.78 1.75 15.67
CA GLY A 48 5.15 1.29 15.70
C GLY A 48 5.21 -0.24 15.71
N SER A 49 6.19 -0.83 15.04
CA SER A 49 6.42 -2.28 15.06
C SER A 49 7.92 -2.58 15.07
N LEU A 50 8.31 -3.54 15.87
CA LEU A 50 9.62 -4.16 15.82
C LEU A 50 9.49 -5.50 15.09
N VAL A 51 10.32 -5.70 14.08
CA VAL A 51 10.32 -6.91 13.25
C VAL A 51 11.65 -7.63 13.42
N LEU A 52 11.56 -8.92 13.71
CA LEU A 52 12.70 -9.82 13.79
C LEU A 52 12.59 -10.86 12.68
N LEU A 53 13.64 -10.98 11.90
CA LEU A 53 13.79 -12.04 10.89
C LEU A 53 14.89 -13.00 11.37
N HIS A 54 14.59 -14.28 11.46
CA HIS A 54 15.57 -15.32 11.80
C HIS A 54 15.42 -16.53 10.88
N ALA A 55 16.51 -17.31 10.78
CA ALA A 55 16.50 -18.53 10.00
C ALA A 55 15.67 -19.61 10.71
N GLY A 56 14.66 -20.14 10.02
CA GLY A 56 13.87 -21.27 10.49
C GLY A 56 14.12 -22.52 9.63
N PRO A 57 13.63 -23.69 10.07
CA PRO A 57 13.86 -24.96 9.38
C PRO A 57 13.23 -25.00 7.96
N ASN A 58 12.20 -24.21 7.72
CA ASN A 58 11.47 -24.13 6.44
C ASN A 58 11.67 -22.78 5.72
N GLY A 59 12.69 -22.02 6.07
CA GLY A 59 12.96 -20.70 5.54
C GLY A 59 12.94 -19.61 6.62
N PRO A 60 13.13 -18.33 6.25
CA PRO A 60 13.15 -17.24 7.21
C PRO A 60 11.79 -17.09 7.88
N ILE A 61 11.81 -16.91 9.19
CA ILE A 61 10.64 -16.64 10.02
C ILE A 61 10.64 -15.15 10.37
N GLU A 62 9.50 -14.51 10.17
CA GLU A 62 9.26 -13.12 10.55
C GLU A 62 8.39 -13.08 11.82
N GLU A 63 8.90 -12.45 12.85
CA GLU A 63 8.18 -12.14 14.08
C GLU A 63 7.98 -10.63 14.14
N ARG A 64 6.73 -10.19 14.27
CA ARG A 64 6.36 -8.77 14.35
C ARG A 64 5.71 -8.51 15.70
N THR A 65 6.25 -7.54 16.42
CA THR A 65 5.72 -7.07 17.69
C THR A 65 5.31 -5.61 17.57
N GLU A 66 4.08 -5.29 17.90
CA GLU A 66 3.63 -3.91 18.01
C GLU A 66 4.29 -3.25 19.24
N VAL A 67 4.77 -2.04 19.06
CA VAL A 67 5.36 -1.23 20.13
C VAL A 67 4.78 0.17 20.10
N PRO A 68 4.70 0.86 21.24
CA PRO A 68 4.27 2.25 21.26
C PRO A 68 5.10 3.11 20.31
N ARG A 69 4.46 4.02 19.60
CA ARG A 69 5.12 4.88 18.60
C ARG A 69 6.36 5.57 19.16
N ALA A 70 6.29 6.11 20.39
CA ALA A 70 7.43 6.76 21.02
C ALA A 70 8.64 5.82 21.20
N HIS A 71 8.40 4.54 21.50
CA HIS A 71 9.46 3.55 21.58
C HIS A 71 10.03 3.20 20.20
N ALA A 72 9.17 3.08 19.17
CA ALA A 72 9.61 2.86 17.80
C ALA A 72 10.46 4.04 17.30
N GLU A 73 10.07 5.27 17.58
CA GLU A 73 10.84 6.48 17.24
C GLU A 73 12.21 6.51 17.94
N ALA A 74 12.25 6.16 19.23
CA ALA A 74 13.51 6.06 19.96
C ALA A 74 14.44 4.96 19.39
N LEU A 75 13.87 3.85 18.93
CA LEU A 75 14.63 2.80 18.24
C LEU A 75 15.13 3.29 16.87
N LEU A 76 14.32 4.02 16.11
CA LEU A 76 14.73 4.64 14.85
C LEU A 76 15.94 5.55 15.03
N ASP A 77 16.03 6.28 16.13
CA ASP A 77 17.15 7.22 16.37
C ASP A 77 18.50 6.51 16.48
N VAL A 78 18.51 5.27 16.93
CA VAL A 78 19.76 4.48 17.12
C VAL A 78 20.05 3.51 15.97
N THR A 79 19.19 3.42 14.96
CA THR A 79 19.46 2.57 13.80
C THR A 79 20.47 3.21 12.85
N PRO A 80 21.49 2.46 12.37
CA PRO A 80 22.46 2.96 11.41
C PRO A 80 21.91 3.13 9.99
N GLY A 81 20.93 2.30 9.59
CA GLY A 81 20.29 2.36 8.29
C GLY A 81 18.86 2.84 8.40
N LYS A 82 18.49 3.92 7.71
CA LYS A 82 17.15 4.48 7.73
C LYS A 82 16.56 4.56 6.34
N LEU A 83 15.29 4.19 6.24
CA LEU A 83 14.45 4.37 5.06
C LEU A 83 13.30 5.31 5.42
N ASP A 84 13.01 6.21 4.51
CA ASP A 84 11.78 7.00 4.53
C ASP A 84 11.15 6.91 3.15
N TYR A 85 9.93 6.41 3.07
CA TYR A 85 9.25 6.21 1.80
C TYR A 85 7.75 6.46 1.89
N LEU A 86 7.16 6.70 0.74
CA LEU A 86 5.72 6.77 0.55
C LEU A 86 5.23 5.45 -0.03
N LEU A 87 4.29 4.83 0.66
CA LEU A 87 3.64 3.58 0.27
C LEU A 87 2.25 3.89 -0.28
N THR A 88 2.01 3.54 -1.53
CA THR A 88 0.71 3.68 -2.19
C THR A 88 0.18 2.30 -2.55
N HIS A 89 -1.03 1.99 -2.14
CA HIS A 89 -1.72 0.76 -2.50
C HIS A 89 -2.54 0.93 -3.77
N LEU A 90 -2.44 -0.05 -4.67
CA LEU A 90 -3.18 -0.09 -5.91
C LEU A 90 -3.73 -1.50 -6.13
N THR A 91 -5.05 -1.64 -6.11
CA THR A 91 -5.71 -2.92 -6.38
C THR A 91 -5.81 -3.15 -7.88
N VAL A 92 -5.30 -4.30 -8.34
CA VAL A 92 -5.35 -4.73 -9.73
C VAL A 92 -6.02 -6.11 -9.79
N GLY A 93 -7.25 -6.13 -10.26
CA GLY A 93 -8.09 -7.33 -10.14
C GLY A 93 -8.37 -7.66 -8.67
N THR A 94 -7.90 -8.80 -8.21
CA THR A 94 -8.02 -9.23 -6.79
C THR A 94 -6.74 -9.01 -5.99
N ARG A 95 -5.69 -8.46 -6.61
CA ARG A 95 -4.37 -8.35 -6.00
C ARG A 95 -4.06 -6.91 -5.57
N ASP A 96 -3.52 -6.76 -4.38
CA ASP A 96 -2.98 -5.50 -3.90
C ASP A 96 -1.52 -5.36 -4.34
N ILE A 97 -1.24 -4.26 -5.03
CA ILE A 97 0.09 -3.90 -5.52
C ILE A 97 0.55 -2.68 -4.73
N GLN A 98 1.76 -2.70 -4.28
CA GLN A 98 2.36 -1.64 -3.50
C GLN A 98 3.34 -0.84 -4.36
N ILE A 99 3.12 0.45 -4.47
CA ILE A 99 4.05 1.38 -5.12
C ILE A 99 4.83 2.08 -4.01
N VAL A 100 6.13 1.85 -3.99
CA VAL A 100 7.05 2.35 -2.97
C VAL A 100 7.91 3.44 -3.59
N ARG A 101 7.80 4.66 -3.08
CA ARG A 101 8.70 5.76 -3.44
C ARG A 101 9.62 6.08 -2.27
N PHE A 102 10.86 5.68 -2.37
CA PHE A 102 11.89 6.05 -1.40
C PHE A 102 12.22 7.53 -1.51
N VAL A 103 12.43 8.15 -0.36
CA VAL A 103 12.88 9.53 -0.19
C VAL A 103 14.28 9.54 0.42
N THR A 104 14.47 8.71 1.45
CA THR A 104 15.76 8.49 2.11
C THR A 104 16.13 7.01 1.96
N PRO A 105 17.38 6.68 1.63
CA PRO A 105 18.57 7.54 1.44
C PRO A 105 18.63 8.27 0.10
N GLY A 106 17.77 7.97 -0.85
CA GLY A 106 17.71 8.62 -2.15
C GLY A 106 16.46 8.25 -2.93
N PRO A 107 16.14 8.98 -4.00
CA PRO A 107 14.92 8.74 -4.76
C PRO A 107 15.01 7.42 -5.53
N LEU A 108 14.05 6.54 -5.28
CA LEU A 108 13.89 5.26 -5.98
C LEU A 108 12.40 4.92 -5.99
N ASP A 109 11.88 4.51 -7.15
CA ASP A 109 10.50 4.08 -7.29
C ASP A 109 10.46 2.58 -7.61
N LEU A 110 9.77 1.80 -6.78
CA LEU A 110 9.60 0.35 -6.94
C LEU A 110 8.13 -0.04 -6.88
N ILE A 111 7.83 -1.15 -7.54
CA ILE A 111 6.60 -1.91 -7.34
C ILE A 111 6.93 -3.12 -6.48
N SER A 112 6.13 -3.38 -5.46
CA SER A 112 6.17 -4.62 -4.68
C SER A 112 4.84 -5.33 -4.80
N VAL A 113 4.87 -6.58 -5.21
CA VAL A 113 3.68 -7.42 -5.36
C VAL A 113 3.79 -8.58 -4.39
N PRO A 114 2.97 -8.61 -3.32
CA PRO A 114 2.95 -9.72 -2.38
C PRO A 114 2.17 -10.91 -2.95
N PHE A 115 2.59 -12.13 -2.61
CA PHE A 115 1.98 -13.38 -2.99
C PHE A 115 1.84 -14.29 -1.78
N GLU A 116 0.79 -15.10 -1.76
CA GLU A 116 0.56 -16.08 -0.71
C GLU A 116 1.47 -17.32 -0.87
N SER A 117 1.88 -17.61 -2.10
CA SER A 117 2.75 -18.75 -2.42
C SER A 117 3.79 -18.42 -3.49
N ASP A 118 4.88 -19.20 -3.51
CA ASP A 118 5.92 -19.11 -4.52
C ASP A 118 5.40 -19.49 -5.92
N GLU A 119 4.40 -20.36 -5.99
CA GLU A 119 3.78 -20.79 -7.23
C GLU A 119 3.04 -19.62 -7.89
N GLU A 120 2.21 -18.92 -7.13
CA GLU A 120 1.56 -17.69 -7.60
C GLU A 120 2.56 -16.63 -8.05
N ALA A 121 3.66 -16.49 -7.31
CA ALA A 121 4.70 -15.54 -7.66
C ALA A 121 5.37 -15.88 -9.01
N ARG A 122 5.59 -17.17 -9.30
CA ARG A 122 6.15 -17.62 -10.59
C ARG A 122 5.21 -17.41 -11.75
N ASP A 123 3.91 -17.64 -11.53
CA ASP A 123 2.89 -17.54 -12.58
C ASP A 123 2.46 -16.09 -12.84
N PHE A 124 2.85 -15.17 -11.98
CA PHE A 124 2.50 -13.77 -12.13
C PHE A 124 3.09 -13.16 -13.40
N ARG A 125 2.22 -12.56 -14.20
CA ARG A 125 2.57 -11.79 -15.39
C ARG A 125 2.56 -10.30 -15.09
N PRO A 126 3.71 -9.62 -15.15
CA PRO A 126 3.75 -8.18 -14.92
C PRO A 126 2.95 -7.42 -15.99
N LEU A 127 2.36 -6.31 -15.60
CA LEU A 127 1.64 -5.42 -16.51
C LEU A 127 2.61 -4.58 -17.35
N SER A 128 2.11 -4.03 -18.45
CA SER A 128 2.95 -3.28 -19.42
C SER A 128 3.67 -2.05 -18.84
N TRP A 129 3.19 -1.55 -17.70
CA TRP A 129 3.78 -0.40 -17.02
C TRP A 129 4.79 -0.78 -15.91
N PHE A 130 5.00 -2.08 -15.69
CA PHE A 130 6.07 -2.56 -14.85
C PHE A 130 7.40 -2.51 -15.63
N GLY A 131 8.45 -2.08 -14.96
CA GLY A 131 9.80 -2.15 -15.49
C GLY A 131 10.46 -3.51 -15.27
N SER A 132 11.77 -3.51 -15.21
CA SER A 132 12.57 -4.72 -14.99
C SER A 132 12.25 -5.36 -13.65
N ASP A 133 12.24 -6.70 -13.63
CA ASP A 133 12.15 -7.48 -12.40
C ASP A 133 13.50 -7.43 -11.66
N VAL A 134 13.47 -6.93 -10.45
CA VAL A 134 14.62 -6.77 -9.56
C VAL A 134 14.48 -7.61 -8.27
N THR A 135 13.59 -8.59 -8.30
CA THR A 135 13.25 -9.43 -7.14
C THR A 135 14.48 -10.08 -6.51
N THR A 136 15.39 -10.60 -7.33
CA THR A 136 16.59 -11.31 -6.86
C THR A 136 17.79 -10.41 -6.63
N GLU A 137 17.69 -9.13 -6.98
CA GLU A 137 18.77 -8.18 -6.83
C GLU A 137 18.82 -7.64 -5.40
N VAL A 138 19.87 -8.00 -4.66
CA VAL A 138 20.05 -7.63 -3.25
C VAL A 138 20.05 -6.12 -3.04
N ALA A 139 20.59 -5.36 -3.99
CA ALA A 139 20.67 -3.90 -3.92
C ALA A 139 19.29 -3.21 -3.81
N TYR A 140 18.22 -3.87 -4.27
CA TYR A 140 16.85 -3.36 -4.19
C TYR A 140 16.08 -3.87 -2.97
N GLN A 141 16.71 -4.59 -2.05
CA GLN A 141 16.10 -4.97 -0.78
C GLN A 141 16.13 -3.79 0.20
N ASN A 142 15.05 -3.61 0.98
CA ASN A 142 14.94 -2.49 1.95
C ASN A 142 16.18 -2.36 2.82
N ARG A 143 16.69 -3.49 3.30
CA ARG A 143 17.87 -3.51 4.13
C ARG A 143 19.11 -2.96 3.44
N SER A 144 19.40 -3.41 2.21
CA SER A 144 20.54 -2.94 1.45
C SER A 144 20.41 -1.47 1.13
N ILE A 145 19.21 -1.03 0.73
CA ILE A 145 18.94 0.40 0.49
C ILE A 145 19.17 1.22 1.77
N ALA A 146 18.76 0.71 2.94
CA ALA A 146 18.92 1.40 4.21
C ALA A 146 20.39 1.56 4.62
N LEU A 147 21.22 0.53 4.41
CA LEU A 147 22.58 0.46 4.92
C LEU A 147 23.64 0.89 3.89
N GLU A 148 23.38 0.66 2.61
CA GLU A 148 24.33 0.88 1.52
C GLU A 148 23.93 2.06 0.63
N GLY A 149 22.70 2.51 0.71
CA GLY A 149 22.15 3.58 -0.12
C GLY A 149 21.27 3.07 -1.26
N ALA A 150 20.54 3.99 -1.89
CA ALA A 150 19.70 3.66 -3.03
C ALA A 150 20.58 3.30 -4.25
N PRO A 151 20.31 2.15 -4.92
CA PRO A 151 21.04 1.78 -6.12
C PRO A 151 20.72 2.75 -7.26
N GLN A 152 21.65 2.90 -8.21
CA GLN A 152 21.38 3.61 -9.45
C GLN A 152 20.49 2.73 -10.34
N ALA A 153 19.19 3.01 -10.31
CA ALA A 153 18.24 2.31 -11.16
C ALA A 153 18.33 2.83 -12.60
N PRO A 154 18.27 1.93 -13.61
CA PRO A 154 18.16 2.35 -14.99
C PRO A 154 16.82 3.08 -15.22
N ASP A 155 16.82 4.00 -16.17
CA ASP A 155 15.58 4.66 -16.59
C ASP A 155 14.60 3.64 -17.17
N VAL A 156 13.39 3.66 -16.63
CA VAL A 156 12.29 2.84 -17.16
C VAL A 156 11.58 3.63 -18.26
N PRO A 157 11.64 3.18 -19.53
CA PRO A 157 11.03 3.90 -20.62
C PRO A 157 9.51 3.90 -20.49
N MET A 158 8.91 5.08 -20.65
CA MET A 158 7.45 5.22 -20.68
C MET A 158 6.94 5.08 -22.10
N SER A 159 6.19 4.01 -22.39
CA SER A 159 5.50 3.80 -23.65
C SER A 159 4.02 4.20 -23.55
N ASN A 160 3.39 4.50 -24.70
CA ASN A 160 1.95 4.73 -24.75
C ASN A 160 1.16 3.49 -24.27
N ALA A 161 1.66 2.28 -24.53
CA ALA A 161 1.05 1.05 -24.05
C ALA A 161 1.10 0.96 -22.51
N ALA A 162 2.24 1.33 -21.90
CA ALA A 162 2.37 1.38 -20.45
C ALA A 162 1.43 2.40 -19.83
N LEU A 163 1.34 3.59 -20.41
CA LEU A 163 0.44 4.65 -19.92
C LEU A 163 -1.03 4.23 -20.04
N ASN A 164 -1.46 3.71 -21.19
CA ASN A 164 -2.83 3.26 -21.39
C ASN A 164 -3.19 2.12 -20.42
N SER A 165 -2.30 1.13 -20.26
CA SER A 165 -2.50 0.03 -19.31
C SER A 165 -2.62 0.51 -17.88
N LEU A 166 -1.85 1.52 -17.48
CA LEU A 166 -1.97 2.12 -16.16
C LEU A 166 -3.30 2.89 -16.00
N LEU A 167 -3.70 3.67 -17.00
CA LEU A 167 -4.99 4.39 -16.97
C LEU A 167 -6.16 3.41 -16.85
N ASP A 168 -6.16 2.32 -17.62
CA ASP A 168 -7.17 1.27 -17.51
C ASP A 168 -7.19 0.65 -16.10
N THR A 169 -6.02 0.50 -15.47
CA THR A 169 -5.90 0.04 -14.09
C THR A 169 -6.48 1.05 -13.10
N LEU A 170 -6.14 2.32 -13.23
CA LEU A 170 -6.61 3.38 -12.33
C LEU A 170 -8.12 3.61 -12.44
N GLU A 171 -8.68 3.49 -13.63
CA GLU A 171 -10.11 3.62 -13.88
C GLU A 171 -10.91 2.33 -13.59
N ASN A 172 -10.23 1.31 -13.09
CA ASN A 172 -10.82 -0.01 -12.79
C ASN A 172 -11.50 -0.67 -14.01
N ARG A 173 -11.00 -0.34 -15.22
CA ARG A 173 -11.50 -0.88 -16.49
C ARG A 173 -10.99 -2.29 -16.80
N TYR A 174 -10.50 -3.03 -15.81
CA TYR A 174 -10.26 -4.47 -15.93
C TYR A 174 -11.59 -5.22 -16.01
N SER A 175 -12.37 -4.89 -17.04
CA SER A 175 -13.45 -5.77 -17.47
C SER A 175 -12.81 -7.00 -18.09
N ALA A 176 -13.35 -8.19 -17.77
CA ALA A 176 -12.99 -9.46 -18.33
C ALA A 176 -12.70 -9.39 -19.84
N PRO A 177 -11.81 -10.24 -20.39
CA PRO A 177 -11.46 -10.18 -21.79
C PRO A 177 -12.74 -10.15 -22.63
N ARG A 178 -12.99 -9.04 -23.30
CA ARG A 178 -14.06 -8.94 -24.30
C ARG A 178 -13.75 -10.00 -25.32
N GLY A 179 -14.58 -11.05 -25.31
CA GLY A 179 -14.58 -12.03 -26.36
C GLY A 179 -14.61 -11.28 -27.71
N TYR A 180 -13.64 -11.56 -28.53
CA TYR A 180 -13.54 -11.06 -29.91
C TYR A 180 -14.83 -11.46 -30.62
N THR A 181 -15.78 -10.58 -30.76
CA THR A 181 -16.89 -10.74 -31.71
C THR A 181 -16.36 -10.36 -33.08
N PRO A 182 -16.28 -11.32 -34.02
CA PRO A 182 -15.87 -10.99 -35.37
C PRO A 182 -16.88 -10.00 -35.95
N HIS A 183 -16.41 -8.86 -36.37
CA HIS A 183 -17.19 -7.90 -37.13
C HIS A 183 -17.62 -8.58 -38.46
N ALA A 184 -18.89 -8.90 -38.58
CA ALA A 184 -19.47 -9.28 -39.87
C ALA A 184 -19.44 -8.07 -40.79
N PRO A 185 -19.06 -8.24 -42.08
CA PRO A 185 -19.01 -7.13 -43.02
C PRO A 185 -20.42 -6.57 -43.28
N ALA A 186 -20.56 -5.25 -43.18
CA ALA A 186 -21.76 -4.53 -43.48
C ALA A 186 -22.14 -4.72 -44.94
N GLN A 187 -23.24 -5.41 -45.21
CA GLN A 187 -23.92 -5.37 -46.51
C GLN A 187 -24.65 -4.04 -46.66
N ALA A 188 -24.27 -3.34 -47.72
CA ALA A 188 -24.95 -2.17 -48.20
C ALA A 188 -26.38 -2.50 -48.64
N ALA A 189 -27.38 -1.79 -48.13
CA ALA A 189 -28.71 -1.73 -48.71
C ALA A 189 -29.11 -0.28 -48.94
N ALA A 190 -29.49 -0.03 -50.15
CA ALA A 190 -29.86 1.25 -50.77
C ALA A 190 -31.25 1.74 -50.27
N PRO A 191 -31.63 3.00 -50.61
CA PRO A 191 -32.68 3.73 -49.92
C PRO A 191 -34.08 3.56 -50.58
N THR A 192 -35.13 3.52 -49.76
CA THR A 192 -36.48 3.77 -50.27
C THR A 192 -37.19 4.85 -49.47
N ARG A 193 -37.67 5.83 -50.22
CA ARG A 193 -38.55 6.93 -49.82
C ARG A 193 -39.91 6.46 -49.34
N ASN A 194 -40.46 7.10 -48.30
CA ASN A 194 -41.72 7.86 -48.39
C ASN A 194 -42.20 8.26 -47.00
N ALA A 195 -42.36 9.54 -46.80
CA ALA A 195 -43.26 10.13 -45.79
C ALA A 195 -44.71 10.09 -46.36
N PRO A 196 -45.82 10.47 -45.64
CA PRO A 196 -45.94 11.55 -44.70
C PRO A 196 -46.98 11.43 -43.54
N ALA A 197 -46.98 12.48 -42.75
CA ALA A 197 -48.13 13.10 -42.03
C ALA A 197 -48.52 12.66 -40.61
N ALA A 198 -48.42 13.64 -39.71
CA ALA A 198 -49.01 13.81 -38.41
C ALA A 198 -50.56 13.96 -38.47
N PRO A 199 -51.37 14.14 -37.36
CA PRO A 199 -51.14 15.08 -36.26
C PRO A 199 -51.67 14.71 -34.85
N ALA A 200 -51.13 15.40 -33.84
CA ALA A 200 -51.70 16.13 -32.70
C ALA A 200 -52.81 15.54 -31.78
N GLN A 201 -52.62 15.70 -30.50
CA GLN A 201 -53.38 16.43 -29.45
C GLN A 201 -52.95 15.93 -28.07
N ALA A 202 -52.36 16.74 -27.18
CA ALA A 202 -52.94 17.79 -26.34
C ALA A 202 -53.66 17.26 -25.07
N GLY A 203 -53.21 17.74 -23.93
CA GLY A 203 -53.89 17.64 -22.63
C GLY A 203 -52.85 17.64 -21.49
N GLU A 204 -52.31 18.66 -21.01
CA GLU A 204 -52.68 19.72 -20.02
C GLU A 204 -53.32 19.19 -18.73
N ARG A 205 -52.62 19.44 -17.67
CA ARG A 205 -52.93 20.18 -16.41
C ARG A 205 -52.37 19.54 -15.15
N THR A 206 -51.49 20.31 -14.54
CA THR A 206 -51.58 21.17 -13.32
C THR A 206 -51.66 20.40 -12.00
N ALA A 207 -50.78 20.59 -11.08
CA ALA A 207 -50.66 21.62 -10.05
C ALA A 207 -49.79 21.16 -8.87
N GLN A 208 -48.89 21.97 -8.47
CA GLN A 208 -48.32 22.09 -7.11
C GLN A 208 -49.41 22.69 -6.17
N PRO A 209 -49.18 22.98 -4.87
CA PRO A 209 -48.10 22.70 -3.91
C PRO A 209 -48.65 22.41 -2.46
N GLN A 210 -47.74 22.24 -1.49
CA GLN A 210 -47.75 22.84 -0.12
C GLN A 210 -46.82 22.06 0.82
N ARG A 211 -45.79 22.67 1.35
CA ARG A 211 -45.55 23.47 2.55
C ARG A 211 -46.02 22.89 3.87
N GLY A 212 -45.09 22.81 4.83
CA GLY A 212 -45.28 22.77 6.29
C GLY A 212 -44.02 22.21 6.98
N VAL A 213 -43.08 22.97 7.37
CA VAL A 213 -42.88 23.89 8.50
C VAL A 213 -42.59 23.19 9.83
N LEU A 214 -41.36 23.38 10.31
CA LEU A 214 -40.87 23.62 11.67
C LEU A 214 -41.09 22.54 12.76
N SER A 215 -40.03 22.08 13.40
CA SER A 215 -39.61 22.62 14.70
C SER A 215 -38.44 21.83 15.31
N ARG A 216 -37.40 22.53 15.66
CA ARG A 216 -36.45 22.25 16.74
C ARG A 216 -37.07 22.84 18.02
N PRO A 217 -36.78 22.41 19.29
CA PRO A 217 -35.45 22.57 19.88
C PRO A 217 -35.11 21.63 21.08
N ALA A 218 -33.83 21.80 21.48
CA ALA A 218 -33.28 21.89 22.84
C ALA A 218 -32.95 20.61 23.64
N ALA A 219 -31.65 20.54 23.95
CA ALA A 219 -31.10 19.94 25.16
C ALA A 219 -31.58 20.77 26.41
N PRO A 220 -31.29 20.40 27.67
CA PRO A 220 -30.02 19.94 28.22
C PRO A 220 -30.13 19.03 29.49
N VAL A 221 -28.97 18.76 30.05
CA VAL A 221 -28.45 18.70 31.42
C VAL A 221 -28.47 17.39 32.22
N ASP A 222 -27.24 17.18 32.66
CA ASP A 222 -26.64 16.92 34.00
C ASP A 222 -26.63 15.52 34.59
N ALA A 223 -25.35 15.19 34.83
CA ALA A 223 -24.71 14.73 36.07
C ALA A 223 -25.23 13.42 36.70
N ASP A 224 -24.37 12.47 36.86
CA ASP A 224 -23.87 12.17 38.21
C ASP A 224 -22.67 11.17 38.18
N LEU A 225 -21.85 11.32 39.18
CA LEU A 225 -20.64 10.64 39.55
C LEU A 225 -20.89 9.16 39.91
N GLY A 226 -20.06 8.29 39.44
CA GLY A 226 -19.94 6.92 39.89
C GLY A 226 -18.49 6.46 39.75
N ASP A 227 -17.74 6.69 40.82
CA ASP A 227 -16.43 6.12 41.14
C ASP A 227 -16.65 4.62 41.35
N ASP A 228 -15.85 3.77 40.65
CA ASP A 228 -15.48 2.44 41.16
C ASP A 228 -14.37 1.81 40.29
N ASP A 229 -13.21 1.76 40.86
CA ASP A 229 -12.25 0.65 40.96
C ASP A 229 -12.20 -0.35 39.81
N ALA A 230 -11.25 -0.15 38.89
CA ALA A 230 -10.77 -1.20 38.01
C ALA A 230 -9.25 -1.36 38.19
N GLY A 231 -8.93 -2.43 38.90
CA GLY A 231 -7.58 -2.92 39.17
C GLY A 231 -6.72 -3.09 37.92
N ASP A 232 -5.59 -2.62 38.02
CA ASP A 232 -4.24 -3.16 37.91
C ASP A 232 -4.02 -4.35 36.95
N ASP A 233 -4.29 -4.15 35.65
CA ASP A 233 -3.81 -5.04 34.59
C ASP A 233 -2.63 -4.43 33.79
N ASN A 234 -2.12 -3.27 34.21
CA ASN A 234 -1.07 -2.55 33.46
C ASN A 234 0.36 -2.91 33.92
N ASP A 235 0.51 -3.58 35.06
CA ASP A 235 1.83 -3.91 35.63
C ASP A 235 2.50 -5.14 34.99
N LEU A 236 1.72 -6.04 34.38
CA LEU A 236 2.30 -7.22 33.71
C LEU A 236 2.86 -6.88 32.32
N ASN A 237 2.30 -5.87 31.66
CA ASN A 237 2.74 -5.47 30.33
C ASN A 237 4.05 -4.65 30.38
N LEU A 238 4.22 -3.81 31.39
CA LEU A 238 5.45 -3.05 31.64
C LEU A 238 6.67 -3.94 31.91
N ASN A 239 6.48 -5.08 32.57
CA ASN A 239 7.58 -6.02 32.88
C ASN A 239 8.08 -6.78 31.64
N ILE A 240 7.23 -7.03 30.66
CA ILE A 240 7.61 -7.69 29.41
C ILE A 240 8.39 -6.71 28.52
N GLU A 241 7.95 -5.47 28.43
CA GLU A 241 8.61 -4.41 27.66
C GLU A 241 10.00 -4.09 28.20
N ASP A 242 10.14 -3.95 29.53
CA ASP A 242 11.43 -3.72 30.19
C ASP A 242 12.41 -4.88 29.99
N ASN A 243 11.94 -6.12 29.96
CA ASN A 243 12.79 -7.28 29.70
C ASN A 243 13.28 -7.31 28.25
N VAL A 244 12.45 -7.00 27.28
CA VAL A 244 12.83 -6.93 25.84
C VAL A 244 13.84 -5.80 25.61
N ILE A 245 13.62 -4.63 26.20
CA ILE A 245 14.54 -3.48 26.09
C ILE A 245 15.87 -3.80 26.76
N ARG A 246 15.85 -4.47 27.90
CA ARG A 246 17.07 -4.85 28.64
C ARG A 246 17.87 -5.93 27.91
N GLU A 247 17.21 -6.88 27.26
CA GLU A 247 17.85 -7.92 26.46
C GLU A 247 18.46 -7.32 25.17
N LEU A 248 17.76 -6.41 24.53
CA LEU A 248 18.26 -5.65 23.38
C LEU A 248 19.49 -4.80 23.76
N ALA A 249 19.43 -4.10 24.87
CA ALA A 249 20.56 -3.30 25.40
C ALA A 249 21.76 -4.18 25.77
N ARG A 250 21.51 -5.42 26.20
CA ARG A 250 22.58 -6.40 26.50
C ARG A 250 23.23 -6.93 25.22
N SER A 251 22.45 -7.12 24.15
CA SER A 251 22.95 -7.60 22.86
C SER A 251 23.74 -6.53 22.08
N LEU A 252 23.50 -5.26 22.38
CA LEU A 252 24.18 -4.11 21.74
C LEU A 252 25.48 -3.68 22.41
N ARG A 253 25.85 -4.28 23.56
CA ARG A 253 27.17 -3.99 24.20
C ARG A 253 28.28 -4.59 23.37
N PRO A 254 29.22 -3.77 22.86
CA PRO A 254 30.40 -4.28 22.19
C PRO A 254 31.23 -5.13 23.17
N GLN A 255 31.46 -6.36 22.80
CA GLN A 255 32.39 -7.21 23.54
C GLN A 255 33.80 -6.60 23.41
N ARG A 256 34.26 -5.94 24.46
CA ARG A 256 35.67 -5.56 24.57
C ARG A 256 36.50 -6.87 24.69
N ARG A 257 37.28 -7.12 23.67
CA ARG A 257 38.49 -7.95 23.76
C ARG A 257 39.66 -7.12 24.26
#